data_9795605597da26aa11246663239ab2fe
#
_entry.id   9795605597da26aa11246663239ab2fe
#
_cell.length_a   1.000
_cell.length_b   1.000
_cell.length_c   1.000
_cell.angle_alpha   90.00
_cell.angle_beta   90.00
_cell.angle_gamma   90.00
#
_symmetry.space_group_name_H-M   'P 1'
#
loop_
_entity.id
_entity.type
_entity.pdbx_description
1 polymer ?
#
loop_
_entity_poly.entity_id
_entity_poly.type
_entity_poly.pdbx_seq_one_letter_code
_entity_poly.pdbx_strand_id
1 'polypeptide(L)'
;MDKNEALIQEVYKNTKMGGDSIIDLIDRANDPKFRSEMTSELESYRRFSEEASRRLQERGLKPTELTATAKMGAKLGMAFNTLLDTTTSHLAELMINGATMGIIDLEKKLNDGTYSCDAKNLAEDVLKFEKSTVERLGEFL
;
A
#
# COMPACT_ATOMS: atom_id res chain seq x y z
N MET A 1 22.60 0.13 -6.67
CA MET A 1 21.64 -0.26 -5.59
C MET A 1 21.63 -1.78 -5.50
N ASP A 2 21.89 -2.32 -4.33
CA ASP A 2 21.81 -3.77 -4.18
C ASP A 2 20.35 -4.26 -4.14
N LYS A 3 20.16 -5.57 -4.21
CA LYS A 3 18.81 -6.13 -4.27
C LYS A 3 18.01 -5.94 -2.98
N ASN A 4 18.69 -5.89 -1.82
CA ASN A 4 18.00 -5.65 -0.54
C ASN A 4 17.48 -4.21 -0.48
N GLU A 5 18.27 -3.27 -0.93
CA GLU A 5 17.84 -1.87 -1.05
C GLU A 5 16.68 -1.73 -2.03
N ALA A 6 16.72 -2.45 -3.15
CA ALA A 6 15.63 -2.46 -4.11
C ALA A 6 14.34 -3.03 -3.51
N LEU A 7 14.44 -4.06 -2.68
CA LEU A 7 13.28 -4.61 -1.96
C LEU A 7 12.71 -3.60 -0.98
N ILE A 8 13.55 -2.92 -0.21
CA ILE A 8 13.10 -1.89 0.75
C ILE A 8 12.45 -0.72 0.00
N GLN A 9 13.00 -0.31 -1.16
CA GLN A 9 12.37 0.70 -2.02
C GLN A 9 10.98 0.25 -2.49
N GLU A 10 10.83 -1.00 -2.86
CA GLU A 10 9.52 -1.55 -3.26
C GLU A 10 8.53 -1.53 -2.10
N VAL A 11 8.96 -1.88 -0.89
CA VAL A 11 8.14 -1.79 0.32
C VAL A 11 7.72 -0.34 0.57
N TYR A 12 8.65 0.60 0.48
CA TYR A 12 8.34 2.02 0.66
C TYR A 12 7.28 2.49 -0.35
N LYS A 13 7.51 2.19 -1.60
CA LYS A 13 6.62 2.56 -2.71
C LYS A 13 5.22 1.98 -2.52
N ASN A 14 5.13 0.68 -2.22
CA ASN A 14 3.86 -0.01 -1.98
C ASN A 14 3.08 0.65 -0.83
N THR A 15 3.73 0.82 0.31
CA THR A 15 3.06 1.31 1.52
C THR A 15 2.71 2.80 1.44
N LYS A 16 3.56 3.58 0.79
CA LYS A 16 3.26 5.00 0.54
C LYS A 16 2.05 5.15 -0.39
N MET A 17 1.99 4.36 -1.45
CA MET A 17 0.85 4.34 -2.36
C MET A 17 -0.44 3.94 -1.66
N GLY A 18 -0.38 2.91 -0.82
CA GLY A 18 -1.54 2.45 -0.05
C GLY A 18 -2.07 3.55 0.86
N GLY A 19 -1.19 4.19 1.61
CA GLY A 19 -1.56 5.30 2.49
C GLY A 19 -2.14 6.49 1.73
N ASP A 20 -1.50 6.89 0.66
CA ASP A 20 -1.96 8.04 -0.16
C ASP A 20 -3.34 7.77 -0.78
N SER A 21 -3.60 6.54 -1.21
CA SER A 21 -4.91 6.14 -1.75
C SER A 21 -6.01 6.27 -0.70
N ILE A 22 -5.73 5.89 0.55
CA ILE A 22 -6.70 6.02 1.64
C ILE A 22 -6.97 7.51 1.93
N ILE A 23 -5.93 8.34 1.95
CA ILE A 23 -6.08 9.78 2.15
C ILE A 23 -7.02 10.37 1.08
N ASP A 24 -6.88 9.94 -0.16
CA ASP A 24 -7.72 10.43 -1.26
C ASP A 24 -9.17 9.97 -1.14
N LEU A 25 -9.43 8.80 -0.58
CA LEU A 25 -10.77 8.21 -0.53
C LEU A 25 -11.53 8.47 0.77
N ILE A 26 -10.83 8.69 1.90
CA ILE A 26 -11.46 8.70 3.22
C ILE A 26 -12.53 9.78 3.37
N ASP A 27 -12.36 10.92 2.74
CA ASP A 27 -13.34 12.01 2.81
C ASP A 27 -14.64 11.68 2.08
N ARG A 28 -14.62 10.69 1.22
CA ARG A 28 -15.79 10.23 0.47
C ARG A 28 -16.55 9.11 1.19
N ALA A 29 -15.96 8.53 2.23
CA ALA A 29 -16.59 7.45 2.98
C ALA A 29 -17.55 8.01 4.04
N ASN A 30 -18.78 7.52 4.04
CA ASN A 30 -19.83 7.98 4.94
C ASN A 30 -20.11 7.01 6.09
N ASP A 31 -19.80 5.73 5.90
CA ASP A 31 -20.05 4.73 6.93
C ASP A 31 -19.00 4.83 8.05
N PRO A 32 -19.41 5.07 9.33
CA PRO A 32 -18.43 5.23 10.41
C PRO A 32 -17.54 4.00 10.63
N LYS A 33 -18.09 2.81 10.49
CA LYS A 33 -17.35 1.57 10.66
C LYS A 33 -16.30 1.39 9.59
N PHE A 34 -16.65 1.71 8.35
CA PHE A 34 -15.71 1.67 7.22
C PHE A 34 -14.61 2.73 7.38
N ARG A 35 -14.97 3.95 7.78
CA ARG A 35 -13.97 5.01 8.05
C ARG A 35 -12.99 4.59 9.15
N SER A 36 -13.47 3.89 10.18
CA SER A 36 -12.61 3.36 11.24
C SER A 36 -11.61 2.34 10.69
N GLU A 37 -12.07 1.45 9.81
CA GLU A 37 -11.18 0.50 9.13
C GLU A 37 -10.15 1.23 8.28
N MET A 38 -10.58 2.23 7.50
CA MET A 38 -9.66 3.04 6.67
C MET A 38 -8.59 3.74 7.51
N THR A 39 -8.98 4.31 8.64
CA THR A 39 -8.05 4.99 9.55
C THR A 39 -7.01 4.02 10.11
N SER A 40 -7.43 2.84 10.52
CA SER A 40 -6.55 1.79 11.01
C SER A 40 -5.54 1.34 9.95
N GLU A 41 -6.00 1.14 8.74
CA GLU A 41 -5.14 0.78 7.60
C GLU A 41 -4.14 1.88 7.27
N LEU A 42 -4.59 3.14 7.28
CA LEU A 42 -3.72 4.29 7.04
C LEU A 42 -2.58 4.36 8.05
N GLU A 43 -2.89 4.16 9.33
CA GLU A 43 -1.86 4.14 10.39
C GLU A 43 -0.83 3.04 10.15
N SER A 44 -1.27 1.86 9.74
CA SER A 44 -0.37 0.75 9.43
C SER A 44 0.49 1.04 8.21
N TYR A 45 -0.09 1.57 7.14
CA TYR A 45 0.67 1.97 5.95
C TYR A 45 1.72 3.03 6.27
N ARG A 46 1.38 4.02 7.07
CA ARG A 46 2.33 5.06 7.51
C ARG A 46 3.49 4.46 8.29
N ARG A 47 3.20 3.59 9.23
CA ARG A 47 4.23 2.94 10.05
C ARG A 47 5.21 2.15 9.18
N PHE A 48 4.71 1.38 8.22
CA PHE A 48 5.56 0.62 7.31
C PHE A 48 6.37 1.52 6.37
N SER A 49 5.75 2.58 5.82
CA SER A 49 6.47 3.49 4.93
C SER A 49 7.56 4.28 5.66
N GLU A 50 7.31 4.69 6.89
CA GLU A 50 8.30 5.35 7.74
C GLU A 50 9.45 4.41 8.09
N GLU A 51 9.15 3.16 8.40
CA GLU A 51 10.19 2.16 8.67
C GLU A 51 11.06 1.89 7.44
N ALA A 52 10.44 1.74 6.27
CA ALA A 52 11.19 1.56 5.03
C ALA A 52 12.05 2.78 4.71
N SER A 53 11.50 3.98 4.88
CA SER A 53 12.22 5.24 4.69
C SER A 53 13.43 5.33 5.62
N ARG A 54 13.25 5.00 6.89
CA ARG A 54 14.32 5.01 7.88
C ARG A 54 15.46 4.07 7.48
N ARG A 55 15.14 2.86 7.05
CA ARG A 55 16.15 1.87 6.62
C ARG A 55 16.91 2.34 5.38
N LEU A 56 16.23 3.00 4.45
CA LEU A 56 16.88 3.58 3.28
C LEU A 56 17.84 4.71 3.67
N GLN A 57 17.42 5.59 4.58
CA GLN A 57 18.24 6.70 5.07
C GLN A 57 19.50 6.18 5.78
N GLU A 58 19.38 5.12 6.57
CA GLU A 58 20.53 4.48 7.24
C GLU A 58 21.57 3.96 6.24
N ARG A 59 21.14 3.67 5.01
CA ARG A 59 22.02 3.22 3.92
C ARG A 59 22.47 4.36 3.02
N GLY A 60 22.19 5.61 3.41
CA GLY A 60 22.53 6.78 2.62
C GLY A 60 21.68 6.97 1.37
N LEU A 61 20.51 6.33 1.32
CA LEU A 61 19.59 6.40 0.19
C LEU A 61 18.38 7.26 0.51
N LYS A 62 17.79 7.85 -0.53
CA LYS A 62 16.51 8.53 -0.42
C LYS A 62 15.41 7.59 -0.92
N PRO A 63 14.23 7.60 -0.27
CA PRO A 63 13.07 6.90 -0.83
C PRO A 63 12.76 7.41 -2.23
N THR A 64 12.37 6.48 -3.11
CA THR A 64 11.99 6.84 -4.48
C THR A 64 10.80 7.77 -4.45
N GLU A 65 10.91 8.93 -5.09
CA GLU A 65 9.79 9.84 -5.20
C GLU A 65 8.65 9.25 -6.03
N LEU A 66 7.45 9.46 -5.53
CA LEU A 66 6.27 8.85 -6.11
C LEU A 66 5.55 9.78 -7.07
N THR A 67 5.86 9.63 -8.33
CA THR A 67 4.84 9.81 -9.38
C THR A 67 3.86 8.63 -9.36
N ALA A 68 3.91 7.83 -8.32
CA ALA A 68 3.28 6.52 -8.23
C ALA A 68 1.79 6.60 -7.94
N THR A 69 1.30 7.65 -7.30
CA THR A 69 -0.14 7.88 -7.11
C THR A 69 -0.82 7.98 -8.48
N ALA A 70 -0.18 8.67 -9.42
CA ALA A 70 -0.67 8.74 -10.80
C ALA A 70 -0.63 7.36 -11.48
N LYS A 71 0.42 6.56 -11.23
CA LYS A 71 0.53 5.20 -11.77
C LYS A 71 -0.51 4.26 -11.19
N MET A 72 -0.79 4.34 -9.90
CA MET A 72 -1.83 3.53 -9.27
C MET A 72 -3.20 3.90 -9.80
N GLY A 73 -3.51 5.20 -9.90
CA GLY A 73 -4.75 5.67 -10.51
C GLY A 73 -4.92 5.17 -11.93
N ALA A 74 -3.86 5.20 -12.75
CA ALA A 74 -3.87 4.68 -14.10
C ALA A 74 -4.08 3.16 -14.14
N LYS A 75 -3.42 2.41 -13.25
CA LYS A 75 -3.58 0.95 -13.15
C LYS A 75 -4.97 0.54 -12.73
N LEU A 76 -5.61 1.32 -11.85
CA LEU A 76 -6.99 1.09 -11.42
C LEU A 76 -8.01 1.60 -12.42
N GLY A 77 -7.58 2.30 -13.47
CA GLY A 77 -8.45 2.90 -14.47
C GLY A 77 -9.23 4.08 -13.92
N MET A 78 -8.71 4.78 -12.93
CA MET A 78 -9.45 5.82 -12.21
C MET A 78 -8.64 7.07 -11.95
N ALA A 79 -9.34 8.21 -12.08
CA ALA A 79 -8.96 9.42 -11.36
C ALA A 79 -9.89 9.55 -10.16
N PHE A 80 -9.36 9.48 -8.94
CA PHE A 80 -10.19 9.52 -7.72
C PHE A 80 -11.00 10.81 -7.60
N ASN A 81 -10.50 11.93 -8.12
CA ASN A 81 -11.21 13.20 -8.11
C ASN A 81 -12.46 13.24 -9.01
N THR A 82 -12.60 12.28 -9.94
CA THR A 82 -13.78 12.14 -10.80
C THR A 82 -14.66 10.95 -10.42
N LEU A 83 -14.42 10.37 -9.25
CA LEU A 83 -15.16 9.22 -8.76
C LEU A 83 -16.63 9.59 -8.49
N LEU A 84 -17.56 8.92 -9.18
CA LEU A 84 -18.99 9.16 -9.04
C LEU A 84 -19.67 8.21 -8.04
N ASP A 85 -19.25 6.95 -8.00
CA ASP A 85 -19.80 5.97 -7.08
C ASP A 85 -18.95 5.96 -5.80
N THR A 86 -19.49 6.52 -4.73
CA THR A 86 -18.85 6.60 -3.42
C THR A 86 -19.54 5.72 -2.38
N THR A 87 -20.28 4.70 -2.82
CA THR A 87 -20.84 3.70 -1.90
C THR A 87 -19.72 2.98 -1.16
N THR A 88 -20.01 2.56 0.05
CA THR A 88 -19.05 1.79 0.87
C THR A 88 -18.54 0.57 0.11
N SER A 89 -19.42 -0.17 -0.55
CA SER A 89 -19.06 -1.34 -1.35
C SER A 89 -18.06 -0.99 -2.45
N HIS A 90 -18.31 0.08 -3.18
CA HIS A 90 -17.40 0.48 -4.28
C HIS A 90 -16.05 0.98 -3.77
N LEU A 91 -16.05 1.77 -2.70
CA LEU A 91 -14.79 2.22 -2.09
C LEU A 91 -13.97 1.03 -1.55
N ALA A 92 -14.64 0.05 -0.93
CA ALA A 92 -13.99 -1.17 -0.47
C ALA A 92 -13.38 -1.95 -1.65
N GLU A 93 -14.11 -2.07 -2.76
CA GLU A 93 -13.62 -2.72 -3.98
C GLU A 93 -12.35 -2.05 -4.50
N LEU A 94 -12.33 -0.73 -4.56
CA LEU A 94 -11.14 0.02 -4.99
C LEU A 94 -9.93 -0.26 -4.08
N MET A 95 -10.16 -0.27 -2.78
CA MET A 95 -9.10 -0.52 -1.81
C MET A 95 -8.60 -1.97 -1.89
N ILE A 96 -9.49 -2.93 -2.10
CA ILE A 96 -9.13 -4.34 -2.31
C ILE A 96 -8.25 -4.47 -3.55
N ASN A 97 -8.65 -3.83 -4.65
CA ASN A 97 -7.88 -3.87 -5.90
C ASN A 97 -6.48 -3.27 -5.70
N GLY A 98 -6.39 -2.14 -5.00
CA GLY A 98 -5.09 -1.51 -4.71
C GLY A 98 -4.20 -2.39 -3.85
N ALA A 99 -4.71 -2.94 -2.76
CA ALA A 99 -3.96 -3.84 -1.89
C ALA A 99 -3.53 -5.12 -2.62
N THR A 100 -4.39 -5.67 -3.47
CA THR A 100 -4.08 -6.86 -4.26
C THR A 100 -2.94 -6.61 -5.23
N MET A 101 -2.90 -5.44 -5.86
CA MET A 101 -1.78 -5.05 -6.72
C MET A 101 -0.48 -4.95 -5.93
N GLY A 102 -0.54 -4.38 -4.73
CA GLY A 102 0.63 -4.32 -3.84
C GLY A 102 1.13 -5.72 -3.45
N ILE A 103 0.22 -6.62 -3.12
CA ILE A 103 0.54 -8.02 -2.80
C ILE A 103 1.26 -8.68 -3.98
N ILE A 104 0.73 -8.54 -5.18
CA ILE A 104 1.31 -9.14 -6.39
C ILE A 104 2.73 -8.61 -6.62
N ASP A 105 2.91 -7.29 -6.53
CA ASP A 105 4.20 -6.67 -6.78
C ASP A 105 5.25 -7.13 -5.76
N LEU A 106 4.89 -7.20 -4.47
CA LEU A 106 5.80 -7.68 -3.43
C LEU A 106 6.11 -9.17 -3.57
N GLU A 107 5.12 -9.99 -3.88
CA GLU A 107 5.34 -11.43 -4.05
C GLU A 107 6.25 -11.71 -5.25
N LYS A 108 6.05 -11.02 -6.36
CA LYS A 108 6.93 -11.13 -7.53
C LYS A 108 8.36 -10.73 -7.17
N LYS A 109 8.52 -9.66 -6.41
CA LYS A 109 9.84 -9.20 -5.99
C LYS A 109 10.52 -10.21 -5.08
N LEU A 110 9.81 -10.75 -4.10
CA LEU A 110 10.35 -11.75 -3.17
C LEU A 110 10.72 -13.06 -3.90
N ASN A 111 9.96 -13.44 -4.92
CA ASN A 111 10.22 -14.66 -5.69
C ASN A 111 11.37 -14.49 -6.69
N ASP A 112 11.80 -13.26 -6.95
CA ASP A 112 12.82 -12.94 -7.95
C ASP A 112 14.26 -13.08 -7.43
N GLY A 113 14.44 -13.43 -6.17
CA GLY A 113 15.77 -13.54 -5.60
C GLY A 113 15.80 -13.99 -4.15
N THR A 114 17.02 -14.00 -3.63
CA THR A 114 17.30 -14.29 -2.22
C THR A 114 17.68 -12.97 -1.54
N TYR A 115 17.08 -12.69 -0.40
CA TYR A 115 17.24 -11.42 0.31
C TYR A 115 17.75 -11.66 1.73
N SER A 116 18.33 -10.61 2.32
CA SER A 116 18.69 -10.63 3.74
C SER A 116 17.43 -10.78 4.60
N CYS A 117 17.56 -11.40 5.77
CA CYS A 117 16.44 -11.57 6.70
C CYS A 117 15.77 -10.24 7.04
N ASP A 118 16.55 -9.18 7.20
CA ASP A 118 16.04 -7.86 7.55
C ASP A 118 15.09 -7.32 6.48
N ALA A 119 15.52 -7.27 5.22
CA ALA A 119 14.70 -6.79 4.12
C ALA A 119 13.50 -7.72 3.86
N LYS A 120 13.75 -9.02 3.88
CA LYS A 120 12.71 -10.03 3.67
C LYS A 120 11.60 -9.96 4.71
N ASN A 121 11.97 -9.87 5.98
CA ASN A 121 11.00 -9.80 7.07
C ASN A 121 10.10 -8.57 6.96
N LEU A 122 10.67 -7.43 6.60
CA LEU A 122 9.88 -6.22 6.39
C LEU A 122 8.84 -6.42 5.26
N ALA A 123 9.28 -6.95 4.14
CA ALA A 123 8.39 -7.21 3.00
C ALA A 123 7.30 -8.23 3.35
N GLU A 124 7.65 -9.29 4.08
CA GLU A 124 6.69 -10.31 4.51
C GLU A 124 5.68 -9.76 5.50
N ASP A 125 6.08 -8.86 6.40
CA ASP A 125 5.17 -8.20 7.33
C ASP A 125 4.14 -7.33 6.57
N VAL A 126 4.58 -6.62 5.55
CA VAL A 126 3.68 -5.85 4.70
C VAL A 126 2.73 -6.75 3.92
N LEU A 127 3.23 -7.87 3.38
CA LEU A 127 2.37 -8.85 2.70
C LEU A 127 1.28 -9.39 3.61
N LYS A 128 1.65 -9.77 4.82
CA LYS A 128 0.70 -10.28 5.81
C LYS A 128 -0.35 -9.23 6.15
N PHE A 129 0.09 -7.99 6.33
CA PHE A 129 -0.81 -6.86 6.59
C PHE A 129 -1.78 -6.66 5.42
N GLU A 130 -1.29 -6.61 4.18
CA GLU A 130 -2.13 -6.37 3.01
C GLU A 130 -3.12 -7.51 2.75
N LYS A 131 -2.71 -8.76 2.94
CA LYS A 131 -3.62 -9.91 2.82
C LYS A 131 -4.74 -9.85 3.86
N SER A 132 -4.41 -9.50 5.08
CA SER A 132 -5.38 -9.31 6.15
C SER A 132 -6.34 -8.15 5.84
N THR A 133 -5.82 -7.07 5.27
CA THR A 133 -6.59 -5.91 4.85
C THR A 133 -7.64 -6.28 3.79
N VAL A 134 -7.24 -7.02 2.76
CA VAL A 134 -8.16 -7.50 1.71
C VAL A 134 -9.30 -8.32 2.33
N GLU A 135 -8.96 -9.19 3.27
CA GLU A 135 -9.97 -10.02 3.96
C GLU A 135 -10.96 -9.16 4.75
N ARG A 136 -10.47 -8.20 5.53
CA ARG A 136 -11.34 -7.31 6.30
C ARG A 136 -12.21 -6.41 5.42
N LEU A 137 -11.65 -5.89 4.34
CA LEU A 137 -12.40 -5.05 3.39
C LEU A 137 -13.51 -5.83 2.69
N GLY A 138 -13.35 -7.13 2.53
CA GLY A 138 -14.38 -8.00 1.97
C GLY A 138 -15.70 -7.95 2.72
N GLU A 139 -15.68 -7.61 4.00
CA GLU A 139 -16.89 -7.48 4.83
C GLU A 139 -17.72 -6.25 4.43
N PHE A 140 -17.16 -5.32 3.70
CA PHE A 140 -17.83 -4.07 3.30
C PHE A 140 -18.35 -4.09 1.86
N LEU A 141 -18.14 -5.20 1.15
CA LEU A 141 -18.60 -5.35 -0.24
C LEU A 141 -20.12 -5.49 -0.35
#